data_70080f2adbe9f5bf8185e7922739f03d
#
_entry.id   70080f2adbe9f5bf8185e7922739f03d
#
_cell.length_a   1.000
_cell.length_b   1.000
_cell.length_c   1.000
_cell.angle_alpha   90.00
_cell.angle_beta   90.00
_cell.angle_gamma   90.00
#
_symmetry.space_group_name_H-M   'P 1'
#
loop_
_entity.id
_entity.type
_entity.pdbx_description
1 polymer ?
#
loop_
_entity_poly.entity_id
_entity_poly.type
_entity_poly.pdbx_seq_one_letter_code
_entity_poly.pdbx_strand_id
1 'polypeptide(L)'
;MSKLRGLLEGVGDVRIQNQNKLWSVEFGEGAQCDYLEALRLFGEGVAGEEDVDRLLELLLRGQMLPNSELDWLDEYKSDFSNATIDFLCRQLRRTDLPDQTILQAANTIFQHDFLNEDALQAKVRILCKENKPGLAKTIYDNFCKEYRKSLGIDYTVPFKEMIEG
;
A
#
# COMPACT_ATOMS: atom_id res chain seq x y z
N MET A 1 -7.26 -26.32 -18.20
CA MET A 1 -5.96 -25.74 -18.61
C MET A 1 -5.97 -25.11 -19.99
N SER A 2 -6.64 -25.67 -21.01
CA SER A 2 -6.78 -25.02 -22.35
C SER A 2 -7.44 -23.62 -22.29
N LYS A 3 -8.45 -23.46 -21.44
CA LYS A 3 -9.11 -22.14 -21.23
C LYS A 3 -8.17 -21.10 -20.61
N LEU A 4 -7.31 -21.49 -19.67
CA LEU A 4 -6.35 -20.58 -19.04
C LEU A 4 -5.27 -20.14 -20.05
N ARG A 5 -4.78 -21.04 -20.89
CA ARG A 5 -3.88 -20.70 -21.99
C ARG A 5 -4.50 -19.69 -22.94
N GLY A 6 -5.75 -19.94 -23.39
CA GLY A 6 -6.45 -19.01 -24.28
C GLY A 6 -6.70 -17.63 -23.67
N LEU A 7 -6.88 -17.54 -22.34
CA LEU A 7 -6.99 -16.25 -21.63
C LEU A 7 -5.65 -15.50 -21.57
N LEU A 8 -4.54 -16.23 -21.41
CA LEU A 8 -3.20 -15.64 -21.28
C LEU A 8 -2.55 -15.33 -22.63
N GLU A 9 -2.98 -15.96 -23.73
CA GLU A 9 -2.49 -15.64 -25.08
C GLU A 9 -2.71 -14.17 -25.50
N GLY A 10 -3.65 -13.47 -24.84
CA GLY A 10 -3.91 -12.03 -25.05
C GLY A 10 -3.18 -11.08 -24.10
N VAL A 11 -2.46 -11.60 -23.11
CA VAL A 11 -1.88 -10.78 -22.00
C VAL A 11 -0.37 -10.55 -22.19
N GLY A 12 0.20 -10.97 -23.30
CA GLY A 12 1.62 -10.84 -23.58
C GLY A 12 2.36 -12.18 -23.55
N ASP A 13 3.70 -12.14 -23.44
CA ASP A 13 4.53 -13.35 -23.46
C ASP A 13 4.46 -14.08 -22.11
N VAL A 14 3.36 -14.84 -21.93
CA VAL A 14 3.14 -15.64 -20.72
C VAL A 14 3.06 -17.11 -21.09
N ARG A 15 3.90 -17.95 -20.50
CA ARG A 15 3.97 -19.38 -20.75
C ARG A 15 3.55 -20.18 -19.55
N ILE A 16 2.62 -21.13 -19.75
CA ILE A 16 2.24 -22.09 -18.73
C ILE A 16 2.97 -23.40 -19.01
N GLN A 17 3.76 -23.83 -18.05
CA GLN A 17 4.47 -25.11 -18.09
C GLN A 17 3.91 -26.09 -17.08
N ASN A 18 4.03 -27.38 -17.40
CA ASN A 18 3.76 -28.47 -16.48
C ASN A 18 4.96 -29.40 -16.47
N GLN A 19 5.68 -29.42 -15.36
CA GLN A 19 6.79 -30.32 -15.15
C GLN A 19 6.56 -31.12 -13.85
N ASN A 20 6.61 -32.43 -13.92
CA ASN A 20 6.43 -33.30 -12.76
C ASN A 20 5.13 -33.04 -11.94
N LYS A 21 4.02 -32.80 -12.63
CA LYS A 21 2.71 -32.44 -12.05
C LYS A 21 2.67 -31.07 -11.36
N LEU A 22 3.74 -30.30 -11.41
CA LEU A 22 3.77 -28.93 -10.97
C LEU A 22 3.47 -28.02 -12.15
N TRP A 23 2.58 -27.04 -11.93
CA TRP A 23 2.26 -26.01 -12.89
C TRP A 23 3.02 -24.73 -12.53
N SER A 24 3.71 -24.17 -13.51
CA SER A 24 4.38 -22.88 -13.39
C SER A 24 3.91 -21.93 -14.46
N VAL A 25 3.94 -20.64 -14.14
CA VAL A 25 3.70 -19.54 -15.08
C VAL A 25 5.02 -18.79 -15.23
N GLU A 26 5.51 -18.72 -16.45
CA GLU A 26 6.70 -17.95 -16.81
C GLU A 26 6.25 -16.67 -17.53
N PHE A 27 6.81 -15.54 -17.09
CA PHE A 27 6.58 -14.25 -17.70
C PHE A 27 7.77 -13.91 -18.60
N GLY A 28 7.53 -13.66 -19.89
CA GLY A 28 8.54 -13.19 -20.82
C GLY A 28 8.82 -11.69 -20.65
N GLU A 29 9.81 -11.17 -21.38
CA GLU A 29 10.27 -9.79 -21.25
C GLU A 29 9.19 -8.72 -21.52
N GLY A 30 8.15 -9.05 -22.29
CA GLY A 30 7.02 -8.14 -22.58
C GLY A 30 5.86 -8.22 -21.61
N ALA A 31 5.87 -9.18 -20.67
CA ALA A 31 4.79 -9.35 -19.70
C ALA A 31 5.00 -8.45 -18.47
N GLN A 32 3.97 -7.70 -18.12
CA GLN A 32 3.98 -6.86 -16.92
C GLN A 32 3.10 -7.51 -15.84
N CYS A 33 3.62 -7.60 -14.63
CA CYS A 33 2.90 -8.08 -13.47
C CYS A 33 3.08 -7.09 -12.32
N ASP A 34 2.02 -6.37 -11.99
CA ASP A 34 2.00 -5.32 -10.96
C ASP A 34 2.51 -5.83 -9.61
N TYR A 35 2.12 -7.04 -9.24
CA TYR A 35 2.55 -7.67 -7.99
C TYR A 35 4.06 -7.92 -7.96
N LEU A 36 4.64 -8.48 -9.01
CA LEU A 36 6.08 -8.75 -9.08
C LEU A 36 6.89 -7.46 -9.13
N GLU A 37 6.40 -6.43 -9.83
CA GLU A 37 7.02 -5.12 -9.85
C GLU A 37 7.01 -4.46 -8.48
N ALA A 38 5.88 -4.52 -7.76
CA ALA A 38 5.78 -4.01 -6.40
C ALA A 38 6.74 -4.75 -5.44
N LEU A 39 6.80 -6.10 -5.51
CA LEU A 39 7.74 -6.88 -4.70
C LEU A 39 9.20 -6.50 -4.96
N ARG A 40 9.58 -6.26 -6.23
CA ARG A 40 10.92 -5.79 -6.58
C ARG A 40 11.21 -4.44 -5.91
N LEU A 41 10.29 -3.48 -6.03
CA LEU A 41 10.42 -2.16 -5.41
C LEU A 41 10.53 -2.22 -3.88
N PHE A 42 9.82 -3.15 -3.23
CA PHE A 42 9.97 -3.37 -1.78
C PHE A 42 11.37 -3.87 -1.41
N GLY A 43 11.96 -4.74 -2.23
CA GLY A 43 13.20 -5.45 -1.93
C GLY A 43 14.48 -4.65 -2.24
N GLU A 44 14.48 -3.82 -3.28
CA GLU A 44 15.67 -3.07 -3.73
C GLU A 44 16.01 -1.86 -2.86
N GLY A 45 15.20 -1.58 -1.84
CA GLY A 45 15.36 -0.41 -0.98
C GLY A 45 15.27 0.86 -1.82
N VAL A 46 14.19 1.59 -1.72
CA VAL A 46 13.91 2.75 -2.57
C VAL A 46 15.04 3.73 -2.61
N ALA A 47 15.60 3.89 -3.77
CA ALA A 47 16.68 4.82 -4.01
C ALA A 47 16.17 6.24 -4.31
N GLY A 48 15.05 6.41 -4.99
CA GLY A 48 14.59 7.69 -5.49
C GLY A 48 13.09 7.98 -5.29
N GLU A 49 12.70 9.23 -5.56
CA GLU A 49 11.31 9.69 -5.62
C GLU A 49 10.53 8.93 -6.70
N GLU A 50 11.15 8.70 -7.87
CA GLU A 50 10.54 8.02 -9.00
C GLU A 50 10.08 6.59 -8.67
N ASP A 51 10.85 5.86 -7.84
CA ASP A 51 10.49 4.51 -7.42
C ASP A 51 9.30 4.53 -6.44
N VAL A 52 9.24 5.54 -5.55
CA VAL A 52 8.10 5.73 -4.64
C VAL A 52 6.84 6.06 -5.42
N ASP A 53 6.93 7.01 -6.34
CA ASP A 53 5.80 7.41 -7.19
C ASP A 53 5.32 6.24 -8.05
N ARG A 54 6.25 5.48 -8.63
CA ARG A 54 5.92 4.28 -9.41
C ARG A 54 5.22 3.22 -8.57
N LEU A 55 5.70 2.98 -7.35
CA LEU A 55 5.04 2.05 -6.44
C LEU A 55 3.63 2.54 -6.06
N LEU A 56 3.48 3.83 -5.73
CA LEU A 56 2.18 4.41 -5.41
C LEU A 56 1.19 4.29 -6.59
N GLU A 57 1.64 4.49 -7.84
CA GLU A 57 0.82 4.25 -9.03
C GLU A 57 0.31 2.80 -9.11
N LEU A 58 1.17 1.82 -8.81
CA LEU A 58 0.78 0.41 -8.79
C LEU A 58 -0.26 0.13 -7.69
N LEU A 59 -0.01 0.63 -6.48
CA LEU A 59 -0.88 0.42 -5.32
C LEU A 59 -2.24 1.12 -5.46
N LEU A 60 -2.31 2.26 -6.15
CA LEU A 60 -3.56 2.96 -6.45
C LEU A 60 -4.50 2.19 -7.39
N ARG A 61 -4.02 1.16 -8.08
CA ARG A 61 -4.88 0.28 -8.91
C ARG A 61 -5.82 -0.56 -8.06
N GLY A 62 -5.58 -0.67 -6.77
CA GLY A 62 -6.43 -1.35 -5.79
C GLY A 62 -5.72 -2.45 -5.01
N GLN A 63 -6.47 -3.09 -4.13
CA GLN A 63 -5.98 -4.19 -3.32
C GLN A 63 -5.71 -5.44 -4.17
N MET A 64 -4.76 -6.26 -3.73
CA MET A 64 -4.44 -7.54 -4.37
C MET A 64 -5.66 -8.47 -4.39
N LEU A 65 -6.16 -8.79 -5.59
CA LEU A 65 -7.27 -9.74 -5.83
C LEU A 65 -8.46 -9.55 -4.85
N PRO A 66 -9.08 -8.36 -4.80
CA PRO A 66 -10.05 -7.98 -3.75
C PRO A 66 -11.29 -8.89 -3.71
N ASN A 67 -11.66 -9.49 -4.85
CA ASN A 67 -12.86 -10.34 -4.99
C ASN A 67 -12.56 -11.84 -4.95
N SER A 68 -11.35 -12.24 -4.56
CA SER A 68 -10.97 -13.66 -4.48
C SER A 68 -10.98 -14.11 -3.02
N GLU A 69 -11.88 -15.03 -2.68
CA GLU A 69 -12.03 -15.63 -1.34
C GLU A 69 -11.46 -17.05 -1.37
N LEU A 70 -10.14 -17.16 -1.50
CA LEU A 70 -9.43 -18.44 -1.49
C LEU A 70 -8.49 -18.45 -0.28
N ASP A 71 -8.71 -19.37 0.65
CA ASP A 71 -7.98 -19.47 1.92
C ASP A 71 -6.45 -19.40 1.75
N TRP A 72 -5.92 -20.02 0.70
CA TRP A 72 -4.48 -19.99 0.42
C TRP A 72 -3.96 -18.62 -0.06
N LEU A 73 -4.85 -17.71 -0.51
CA LEU A 73 -4.47 -16.34 -0.90
C LEU A 73 -4.36 -15.40 0.29
N ASP A 74 -4.99 -15.70 1.40
CA ASP A 74 -5.08 -14.79 2.54
C ASP A 74 -3.70 -14.51 3.14
N GLU A 75 -2.82 -15.50 3.19
CA GLU A 75 -1.42 -15.34 3.58
C GLU A 75 -0.69 -14.37 2.65
N TYR A 76 -0.79 -14.58 1.32
CA TYR A 76 -0.15 -13.70 0.33
C TYR A 76 -0.68 -12.26 0.37
N LYS A 77 -2.00 -12.09 0.56
CA LYS A 77 -2.62 -10.77 0.70
C LYS A 77 -2.13 -10.07 1.96
N SER A 78 -2.04 -10.80 3.07
CA SER A 78 -1.56 -10.27 4.35
C SER A 78 -0.08 -9.88 4.26
N ASP A 79 0.76 -10.72 3.67
CA ASP A 79 2.18 -10.46 3.48
C ASP A 79 2.41 -9.23 2.58
N PHE A 80 1.66 -9.14 1.48
CA PHE A 80 1.73 -7.99 0.58
C PHE A 80 1.27 -6.70 1.27
N SER A 81 0.19 -6.77 2.06
CA SER A 81 -0.33 -5.65 2.85
C SER A 81 0.70 -5.17 3.87
N ASN A 82 1.29 -6.10 4.63
CA ASN A 82 2.32 -5.80 5.61
C ASN A 82 3.57 -5.18 4.96
N ALA A 83 4.05 -5.76 3.85
CA ALA A 83 5.19 -5.22 3.11
C ALA A 83 4.90 -3.80 2.58
N THR A 84 3.67 -3.54 2.12
CA THR A 84 3.22 -2.23 1.67
C THR A 84 3.26 -1.22 2.82
N ILE A 85 2.68 -1.56 3.97
CA ILE A 85 2.65 -0.70 5.15
C ILE A 85 4.07 -0.40 5.62
N ASP A 86 4.90 -1.42 5.81
CA ASP A 86 6.28 -1.28 6.28
C ASP A 86 7.11 -0.40 5.35
N PHE A 87 6.95 -0.60 4.04
CA PHE A 87 7.64 0.20 3.04
C PHE A 87 7.20 1.67 3.11
N LEU A 88 5.91 1.93 3.04
CA LEU A 88 5.36 3.28 3.01
C LEU A 88 5.58 4.03 4.33
N CYS A 89 5.51 3.37 5.49
CA CYS A 89 5.85 3.98 6.79
C CYS A 89 7.31 4.48 6.83
N ARG A 90 8.24 3.78 6.17
CA ARG A 90 9.61 4.30 6.01
C ARG A 90 9.66 5.57 5.16
N GLN A 91 8.81 5.66 4.11
CA GLN A 91 8.75 6.85 3.25
C GLN A 91 8.15 8.07 3.98
N LEU A 92 7.18 7.87 4.88
CA LEU A 92 6.58 8.97 5.65
C LEU A 92 7.60 9.77 6.48
N ARG A 93 8.73 9.16 6.81
CA ARG A 93 9.81 9.78 7.62
C ARG A 93 10.86 10.52 6.78
N ARG A 94 10.74 10.47 5.46
CA ARG A 94 11.68 11.14 4.54
C ARG A 94 11.35 12.62 4.42
N THR A 95 12.39 13.45 4.38
CA THR A 95 12.29 14.90 4.26
C THR A 95 12.57 15.39 2.84
N ASP A 96 13.07 14.50 1.99
CA ASP A 96 13.41 14.76 0.59
C ASP A 96 12.27 14.46 -0.39
N LEU A 97 11.17 13.86 0.10
CA LEU A 97 9.99 13.61 -0.71
C LEU A 97 9.00 14.79 -0.66
N PRO A 98 8.28 15.07 -1.76
CA PRO A 98 7.22 16.07 -1.80
C PRO A 98 6.08 15.75 -0.81
N ASP A 99 5.50 16.79 -0.20
CA ASP A 99 4.33 16.63 0.69
C ASP A 99 3.19 15.86 0.02
N GLN A 100 3.01 16.00 -1.30
CA GLN A 100 1.99 15.29 -2.07
C GLN A 100 2.26 13.77 -2.11
N THR A 101 3.49 13.36 -2.33
CA THR A 101 3.89 11.94 -2.33
C THR A 101 3.70 11.33 -0.93
N ILE A 102 4.06 12.08 0.14
CA ILE A 102 3.82 11.67 1.52
C ILE A 102 2.31 11.53 1.82
N LEU A 103 1.47 12.45 1.35
CA LEU A 103 0.01 12.34 1.52
C LEU A 103 -0.57 11.13 0.78
N GLN A 104 -0.08 10.83 -0.43
CA GLN A 104 -0.49 9.64 -1.17
C GLN A 104 -0.07 8.36 -0.44
N ALA A 105 1.16 8.31 0.07
CA ALA A 105 1.65 7.19 0.88
C ALA A 105 0.78 6.98 2.13
N ALA A 106 0.48 8.03 2.89
CA ALA A 106 -0.39 7.96 4.06
C ALA A 106 -1.82 7.49 3.70
N ASN A 107 -2.38 7.97 2.59
CA ASN A 107 -3.70 7.52 2.12
C ASN A 107 -3.68 6.05 1.70
N THR A 108 -2.61 5.58 1.08
CA THR A 108 -2.44 4.17 0.68
C THR A 108 -2.30 3.28 1.91
N ILE A 109 -1.53 3.69 2.93
CA ILE A 109 -1.44 2.97 4.21
C ILE A 109 -2.84 2.78 4.82
N PHE A 110 -3.67 3.83 4.85
CA PHE A 110 -5.04 3.73 5.40
C PHE A 110 -5.97 2.77 4.65
N GLN A 111 -5.66 2.40 3.41
CA GLN A 111 -6.40 1.36 2.69
C GLN A 111 -6.07 -0.06 3.20
N HIS A 112 -4.88 -0.24 3.79
CA HIS A 112 -4.40 -1.50 4.34
C HIS A 112 -4.57 -1.57 5.86
N ASP A 113 -4.33 -0.46 6.55
CA ASP A 113 -4.45 -0.30 8.01
C ASP A 113 -5.04 1.08 8.35
N PHE A 114 -6.35 1.12 8.57
CA PHE A 114 -7.07 2.35 8.87
C PHE A 114 -6.79 2.91 10.28
N LEU A 115 -6.06 2.17 11.13
CA LEU A 115 -5.61 2.60 12.46
C LEU A 115 -4.11 2.91 12.51
N ASN A 116 -3.47 3.11 11.39
CA ASN A 116 -2.05 3.42 11.34
C ASN A 116 -1.74 4.83 11.85
N GLU A 117 -0.99 4.90 12.94
CA GLU A 117 -0.68 6.16 13.64
C GLU A 117 0.34 7.02 12.87
N ASP A 118 1.34 6.40 12.23
CA ASP A 118 2.34 7.11 11.40
C ASP A 118 1.65 7.82 10.22
N ALA A 119 0.70 7.15 9.59
CA ALA A 119 -0.09 7.74 8.49
C ALA A 119 -0.98 8.89 8.97
N LEU A 120 -1.60 8.76 10.15
CA LEU A 120 -2.36 9.85 10.77
C LEU A 120 -1.46 11.06 11.00
N GLN A 121 -0.32 10.87 11.64
CA GLN A 121 0.62 11.95 11.99
C GLN A 121 1.09 12.68 10.73
N ALA A 122 1.54 11.95 9.72
CA ALA A 122 2.00 12.53 8.46
C ALA A 122 0.91 13.39 7.81
N LYS A 123 -0.31 12.87 7.74
CA LYS A 123 -1.45 13.56 7.11
C LYS A 123 -1.86 14.82 7.88
N VAL A 124 -1.94 14.75 9.22
CA VAL A 124 -2.26 15.89 10.08
C VAL A 124 -1.22 16.99 9.93
N ARG A 125 0.07 16.65 9.97
CA ARG A 125 1.17 17.64 9.82
C ARG A 125 1.12 18.36 8.49
N ILE A 126 0.98 17.64 7.39
CA ILE A 126 0.95 18.25 6.05
C ILE A 126 -0.27 19.15 5.89
N LEU A 127 -1.45 18.71 6.32
CA LEU A 127 -2.66 19.54 6.23
C LEU A 127 -2.56 20.82 7.07
N CYS A 128 -1.94 20.76 8.24
CA CYS A 128 -1.67 21.95 9.04
C CYS A 128 -0.66 22.89 8.34
N LYS A 129 0.39 22.35 7.73
CA LYS A 129 1.36 23.09 6.92
C LYS A 129 0.70 23.77 5.71
N GLU A 130 -0.31 23.13 5.12
CA GLU A 130 -1.12 23.69 4.02
C GLU A 130 -2.21 24.68 4.48
N ASN A 131 -2.19 25.13 5.74
CA ASN A 131 -3.22 25.99 6.33
C ASN A 131 -4.65 25.40 6.32
N LYS A 132 -4.76 24.07 6.48
CA LYS A 132 -6.04 23.31 6.55
C LYS A 132 -6.25 22.67 7.92
N PRO A 133 -6.08 23.38 9.07
CA PRO A 133 -6.14 22.76 10.40
C PRO A 133 -7.53 22.18 10.74
N GLY A 134 -8.60 22.76 10.20
CA GLY A 134 -9.96 22.25 10.38
C GLY A 134 -10.14 20.84 9.78
N LEU A 135 -9.60 20.62 8.58
CA LEU A 135 -9.61 19.30 7.94
C LEU A 135 -8.73 18.30 8.71
N ALA A 136 -7.53 18.72 9.11
CA ALA A 136 -6.64 17.92 9.93
C ALA A 136 -7.32 17.45 11.23
N LYS A 137 -8.01 18.37 11.91
CA LYS A 137 -8.75 18.05 13.15
C LYS A 137 -9.89 17.07 12.90
N THR A 138 -10.63 17.23 11.79
CA THR A 138 -11.70 16.29 11.43
C THR A 138 -11.16 14.87 11.19
N ILE A 139 -10.02 14.74 10.51
CA ILE A 139 -9.37 13.44 10.26
C ILE A 139 -8.93 12.81 11.58
N TYR A 140 -8.29 13.58 12.45
CA TYR A 140 -7.89 13.13 13.78
C TYR A 140 -9.09 12.66 14.62
N ASP A 141 -10.18 13.43 14.68
CA ASP A 141 -11.36 13.07 15.47
C ASP A 141 -12.06 11.80 14.94
N ASN A 142 -12.08 11.61 13.63
CA ASN A 142 -12.60 10.38 13.02
C ASN A 142 -11.71 9.18 13.35
N PHE A 143 -10.40 9.34 13.29
CA PHE A 143 -9.45 8.31 13.69
C PHE A 143 -9.65 7.90 15.15
N CYS A 144 -9.74 8.86 16.09
CA CYS A 144 -9.99 8.57 17.51
C CYS A 144 -11.28 7.77 17.74
N LYS A 145 -12.35 8.09 16.99
CA LYS A 145 -13.63 7.35 17.06
C LYS A 145 -13.49 5.91 16.59
N GLU A 146 -12.84 5.69 15.44
CA GLU A 146 -12.64 4.35 14.90
C GLU A 146 -11.65 3.55 15.75
N TYR A 147 -10.61 4.18 16.30
CA TYR A 147 -9.65 3.57 17.23
C TYR A 147 -10.38 3.02 18.47
N ARG A 148 -11.21 3.85 19.11
CA ARG A 148 -12.02 3.44 20.25
C ARG A 148 -13.01 2.33 19.91
N LYS A 149 -13.66 2.42 18.77
CA LYS A 149 -14.66 1.44 18.30
C LYS A 149 -13.99 0.07 18.04
N SER A 150 -12.80 0.06 17.44
CA SER A 150 -12.11 -1.17 17.03
C SER A 150 -11.33 -1.83 18.15
N LEU A 151 -10.67 -1.03 19.00
CA LEU A 151 -9.76 -1.54 20.05
C LEU A 151 -10.38 -1.47 21.47
N GLY A 152 -11.50 -0.76 21.64
CA GLY A 152 -12.14 -0.60 22.95
C GLY A 152 -11.43 0.35 23.91
N ILE A 153 -10.39 1.06 23.47
CA ILE A 153 -9.60 2.02 24.24
C ILE A 153 -9.54 3.37 23.54
N ASP A 154 -9.32 4.44 24.30
CA ASP A 154 -9.18 5.78 23.73
C ASP A 154 -7.76 5.96 23.14
N TYR A 155 -7.69 6.66 22.01
CA TYR A 155 -6.41 7.11 21.44
C TYR A 155 -5.83 8.23 22.33
N THR A 156 -4.58 8.06 22.77
CA THR A 156 -4.01 8.88 23.85
C THR A 156 -3.14 10.04 23.40
N VAL A 157 -2.64 10.03 22.14
CA VAL A 157 -1.78 11.10 21.64
C VAL A 157 -2.63 12.32 21.27
N PRO A 158 -2.44 13.50 21.91
CA PRO A 158 -3.24 14.68 21.64
C PRO A 158 -2.99 15.24 20.25
N PHE A 159 -4.01 15.88 19.65
CA PHE A 159 -3.90 16.53 18.34
C PHE A 159 -2.71 17.50 18.24
N LYS A 160 -2.40 18.22 19.32
CA LYS A 160 -1.30 19.18 19.35
C LYS A 160 0.06 18.49 19.14
N GLU A 161 0.29 17.34 19.75
CA GLU A 161 1.53 16.58 19.62
C GLU A 161 1.70 16.02 18.18
N MET A 162 0.60 15.73 17.49
CA MET A 162 0.64 15.32 16.08
C MET A 162 1.23 16.38 15.15
N ILE A 163 1.13 17.67 15.52
CA ILE A 163 1.60 18.78 14.70
C ILE A 163 3.08 19.09 15.01
N GLU A 164 3.48 18.95 16.27
CA GLU A 164 4.80 19.38 16.77
C GLU A 164 5.89 18.31 16.58
N GLY A 165 5.53 17.04 16.38
CA GLY A 165 6.44 15.92 16.12
C GLY A 165 6.76 15.73 14.65
#